data_56d93ca4525ad78d5548e0ba05127872
#
_entry.id   56d93ca4525ad78d5548e0ba05127872
#
_cell.length_a   1.000
_cell.length_b   1.000
_cell.length_c   1.000
_cell.angle_alpha   90.00
_cell.angle_beta   90.00
_cell.angle_gamma   90.00
#
_symmetry.space_group_name_H-M   'P 1'
#
loop_
_entity.id
_entity.type
_entity.pdbx_description
1 polymer ?
#
loop_
_entity_poly.entity_id
_entity_poly.type
_entity_poly.pdbx_seq_one_letter_code
_entity_poly.pdbx_strand_id
1 'polypeptide(L)'
;MSTSGDHEHHEHHDHSHNHSQGHSHNHGSGASRGRLLVALCLSATVLAAEIITALLTGSLALLADAGHMLTDVAGLVMALTAAHLSTRPATDRSTWGMRRAEVIGAALQAGMLAVVGVFVAFKAVHNLLVAPQVEASGMLIMGVIGLAANVIALLVLSGGRGHDGHGENLNMRAALLEVLNDALGSVGVIIAAAVVARTGWTRADAVASLLIAVLILPRAVTLLRSALAVLMDFTPRELDLAQVRSHMLGIDHVEEVHDLHAWTVASGMPVLTAHVVVRDECLRDGHTEEILDRLQNCVAEHFPVRIQHATLQLEPVSHLEHEAAYC
;
A
#
# COMPACT_ATOMS: atom_id res chain seq x y z
N MET A 1 24.65 -65.75 -32.61
CA MET A 1 23.42 -65.83 -31.79
C MET A 1 23.33 -64.58 -31.02
N SER A 2 22.37 -63.79 -31.41
CA SER A 2 22.06 -62.47 -31.02
C SER A 2 21.38 -62.46 -29.64
N THR A 3 21.69 -61.53 -28.76
CA THR A 3 20.73 -61.01 -27.78
C THR A 3 21.01 -59.52 -27.56
N SER A 4 20.03 -58.78 -28.00
CA SER A 4 19.75 -57.38 -27.80
C SER A 4 19.58 -57.08 -26.33
N GLY A 5 20.16 -56.00 -25.86
CA GLY A 5 19.90 -55.41 -24.54
C GLY A 5 19.36 -53.99 -24.70
N ASP A 6 18.10 -53.84 -24.38
CA ASP A 6 17.38 -52.54 -24.40
C ASP A 6 17.93 -51.62 -23.33
N HIS A 7 18.34 -50.44 -23.74
CA HIS A 7 18.59 -49.30 -22.83
C HIS A 7 17.32 -48.46 -22.72
N GLU A 8 16.63 -48.55 -21.61
CA GLU A 8 15.58 -47.62 -21.23
C GLU A 8 16.16 -46.24 -20.91
N HIS A 9 15.84 -45.29 -21.76
CA HIS A 9 16.06 -43.84 -21.48
C HIS A 9 15.02 -43.36 -20.49
N HIS A 10 15.42 -43.11 -19.24
CA HIS A 10 14.66 -42.30 -18.31
C HIS A 10 14.76 -40.82 -18.75
N GLU A 11 13.68 -40.30 -19.32
CA GLU A 11 13.49 -38.87 -19.52
C GLU A 11 13.29 -38.21 -18.15
N HIS A 12 14.27 -37.47 -17.72
CA HIS A 12 14.13 -36.51 -16.63
C HIS A 12 13.28 -35.34 -17.13
N HIS A 13 12.01 -35.30 -16.76
CA HIS A 13 11.18 -34.12 -16.87
C HIS A 13 11.68 -33.08 -15.85
N ASP A 14 12.44 -32.14 -16.36
CA ASP A 14 12.89 -30.96 -15.68
C ASP A 14 11.69 -29.98 -15.56
N HIS A 15 10.94 -30.07 -14.45
CA HIS A 15 9.90 -29.11 -14.11
C HIS A 15 10.53 -27.87 -13.47
N SER A 16 11.11 -27.02 -14.31
CA SER A 16 11.48 -25.67 -13.92
C SER A 16 10.21 -24.82 -13.68
N HIS A 17 9.65 -24.91 -12.49
CA HIS A 17 8.63 -23.96 -12.02
C HIS A 17 9.28 -22.60 -11.73
N ASN A 18 9.40 -21.81 -12.80
CA ASN A 18 9.82 -20.41 -12.71
C ASN A 18 8.62 -19.57 -12.21
N HIS A 19 8.38 -19.52 -10.90
CA HIS A 19 7.44 -18.61 -10.25
C HIS A 19 8.18 -17.42 -9.63
N SER A 20 8.87 -16.66 -10.48
CA SER A 20 9.28 -15.30 -10.13
C SER A 20 8.10 -14.34 -10.33
N GLN A 21 7.13 -14.35 -9.42
CA GLN A 21 6.16 -13.24 -9.29
C GLN A 21 6.71 -12.25 -8.27
N GLY A 22 7.76 -11.56 -8.66
CA GLY A 22 8.08 -10.27 -8.06
C GLY A 22 6.96 -9.30 -8.43
N HIS A 23 6.18 -8.86 -7.44
CA HIS A 23 5.31 -7.70 -7.58
C HIS A 23 6.15 -6.43 -7.69
N SER A 24 6.96 -6.35 -8.75
CA SER A 24 7.46 -5.08 -9.22
C SER A 24 6.26 -4.39 -9.87
N HIS A 25 5.79 -3.28 -9.31
CA HIS A 25 5.03 -2.30 -10.06
C HIS A 25 5.93 -1.77 -11.19
N ASN A 26 6.18 -2.63 -12.17
CA ASN A 26 6.79 -2.23 -13.42
C ASN A 26 5.71 -1.49 -14.21
N HIS A 27 5.58 -0.19 -13.93
CA HIS A 27 4.88 0.73 -14.81
C HIS A 27 5.61 0.73 -16.15
N GLY A 28 5.36 -0.31 -16.94
CA GLY A 28 5.92 -0.49 -18.24
C GLY A 28 5.68 0.72 -19.14
N SER A 29 6.76 1.09 -19.83
CA SER A 29 6.84 1.83 -21.11
C SER A 29 5.80 2.94 -21.42
N GLY A 30 6.26 4.05 -21.89
CA GLY A 30 5.59 5.26 -22.40
C GLY A 30 4.06 5.35 -22.57
N ALA A 31 3.38 4.26 -22.91
CA ALA A 31 1.93 4.17 -23.03
C ALA A 31 1.19 4.26 -21.68
N SER A 32 1.79 3.82 -20.58
CA SER A 32 1.20 3.93 -19.24
C SER A 32 1.31 5.35 -18.67
N ARG A 33 2.40 6.07 -18.93
CA ARG A 33 2.60 7.46 -18.49
C ARG A 33 1.59 8.40 -19.14
N GLY A 34 1.31 8.22 -20.43
CA GLY A 34 0.30 9.02 -21.14
C GLY A 34 -1.10 8.83 -20.55
N ARG A 35 -1.49 7.60 -20.24
CA ARG A 35 -2.79 7.30 -19.59
C ARG A 35 -2.89 7.90 -18.20
N LEU A 36 -1.83 7.83 -17.41
CA LEU A 36 -1.77 8.45 -16.08
C LEU A 36 -1.86 9.96 -16.13
N LEU A 37 -1.20 10.62 -17.10
CA LEU A 37 -1.31 12.07 -17.32
C LEU A 37 -2.72 12.47 -17.73
N VAL A 38 -3.38 11.71 -18.62
CA VAL A 38 -4.77 11.97 -19.02
C VAL A 38 -5.71 11.83 -17.82
N ALA A 39 -5.55 10.78 -17.02
CA ALA A 39 -6.32 10.58 -15.79
C ALA A 39 -6.10 11.75 -14.82
N LEU A 40 -4.84 12.15 -14.59
CA LEU A 40 -4.50 13.28 -13.73
C LEU A 40 -5.13 14.60 -14.21
N CYS A 41 -5.05 14.90 -15.52
CA CYS A 41 -5.65 16.11 -16.07
C CYS A 41 -7.18 16.10 -15.93
N LEU A 42 -7.81 14.95 -16.18
CA LEU A 42 -9.25 14.79 -16.02
C LEU A 42 -9.68 14.99 -14.56
N SER A 43 -9.04 14.31 -13.63
CA SER A 43 -9.32 14.43 -12.20
C SER A 43 -9.08 15.84 -11.69
N ALA A 44 -8.01 16.50 -12.13
CA ALA A 44 -7.72 17.89 -11.75
C ALA A 44 -8.77 18.87 -12.30
N THR A 45 -9.33 18.60 -13.50
CA THR A 45 -10.39 19.43 -14.08
C THR A 45 -11.70 19.27 -13.30
N VAL A 46 -12.07 18.04 -12.95
CA VAL A 46 -13.26 17.76 -12.15
C VAL A 46 -13.11 18.39 -10.77
N LEU A 47 -11.97 18.20 -10.12
CA LEU A 47 -11.64 18.83 -8.82
C LEU A 47 -11.77 20.35 -8.85
N ALA A 48 -11.25 21.01 -9.89
CA ALA A 48 -11.37 22.46 -10.04
C ALA A 48 -12.84 22.89 -10.17
N ALA A 49 -13.63 22.17 -10.96
CA ALA A 49 -15.07 22.43 -11.11
C ALA A 49 -15.82 22.23 -9.77
N GLU A 50 -15.49 21.17 -9.02
CA GLU A 50 -16.07 20.90 -7.72
C GLU A 50 -15.75 21.97 -6.69
N ILE A 51 -14.48 22.40 -6.58
CA ILE A 51 -14.09 23.48 -5.66
C ILE A 51 -14.86 24.76 -5.98
N ILE A 52 -14.90 25.15 -7.26
CA ILE A 52 -15.63 26.35 -7.69
C ILE A 52 -17.10 26.25 -7.33
N THR A 53 -17.74 25.12 -7.64
CA THR A 53 -19.16 24.90 -7.35
C THR A 53 -19.43 24.86 -5.83
N ALA A 54 -18.57 24.21 -5.05
CA ALA A 54 -18.68 24.17 -3.60
C ALA A 54 -18.64 25.59 -2.98
N LEU A 55 -17.72 26.43 -3.47
CA LEU A 55 -17.61 27.82 -3.01
C LEU A 55 -18.81 28.68 -3.42
N LEU A 56 -19.33 28.50 -4.64
CA LEU A 56 -20.48 29.24 -5.13
C LEU A 56 -21.80 28.83 -4.45
N THR A 57 -21.96 27.54 -4.18
CA THR A 57 -23.20 27.00 -3.57
C THR A 57 -23.19 27.06 -2.05
N GLY A 58 -22.02 27.23 -1.42
CA GLY A 58 -21.83 27.14 0.03
C GLY A 58 -21.99 25.73 0.58
N SER A 59 -21.97 24.69 -0.29
CA SER A 59 -22.11 23.29 0.11
C SER A 59 -20.85 22.75 0.75
N LEU A 60 -20.97 22.30 2.01
CA LEU A 60 -19.90 21.63 2.72
C LEU A 60 -19.71 20.19 2.24
N ALA A 61 -20.77 19.53 1.76
CA ALA A 61 -20.67 18.18 1.22
C ALA A 61 -19.86 18.14 -0.08
N LEU A 62 -20.06 19.11 -0.99
CA LEU A 62 -19.20 19.26 -2.16
C LEU A 62 -17.76 19.62 -1.79
N LEU A 63 -17.57 20.47 -0.78
CA LEU A 63 -16.22 20.81 -0.31
C LEU A 63 -15.51 19.60 0.32
N ALA A 64 -16.26 18.74 0.99
CA ALA A 64 -15.74 17.49 1.56
C ALA A 64 -15.28 16.51 0.46
N ASP A 65 -16.11 16.37 -0.59
CA ASP A 65 -15.82 15.54 -1.75
C ASP A 65 -14.61 16.07 -2.53
N ALA A 66 -14.59 17.39 -2.83
CA ALA A 66 -13.44 18.06 -3.43
C ALA A 66 -12.15 17.91 -2.59
N GLY A 67 -12.25 17.97 -1.26
CA GLY A 67 -11.13 17.74 -0.35
C GLY A 67 -10.58 16.32 -0.46
N HIS A 68 -11.43 15.33 -0.60
CA HIS A 68 -11.02 13.93 -0.85
C HIS A 68 -10.34 13.81 -2.22
N MET A 69 -10.97 14.29 -3.29
CA MET A 69 -10.38 14.29 -4.62
C MET A 69 -9.03 15.02 -4.68
N LEU A 70 -8.87 16.10 -3.93
CA LEU A 70 -7.59 16.82 -3.83
C LEU A 70 -6.49 15.91 -3.27
N THR A 71 -6.81 15.11 -2.25
CA THR A 71 -5.82 14.17 -1.68
C THR A 71 -5.48 13.06 -2.63
N ASP A 72 -6.42 12.60 -3.46
CA ASP A 72 -6.18 11.57 -4.47
C ASP A 72 -5.32 12.09 -5.64
N VAL A 73 -5.60 13.29 -6.12
CA VAL A 73 -4.77 13.97 -7.13
C VAL A 73 -3.35 14.20 -6.58
N ALA A 74 -3.22 14.68 -5.34
CA ALA A 74 -1.93 14.86 -4.69
C ALA A 74 -1.21 13.52 -4.51
N GLY A 75 -1.93 12.46 -4.13
CA GLY A 75 -1.40 11.10 -4.01
C GLY A 75 -0.88 10.57 -5.34
N LEU A 76 -1.61 10.78 -6.44
CA LEU A 76 -1.17 10.38 -7.77
C LEU A 76 0.10 11.13 -8.21
N VAL A 77 0.18 12.43 -7.94
CA VAL A 77 1.40 13.24 -8.20
C VAL A 77 2.57 12.72 -7.37
N MET A 78 2.35 12.43 -6.09
CA MET A 78 3.39 11.87 -5.21
C MET A 78 3.83 10.47 -5.66
N ALA A 79 2.90 9.61 -6.05
CA ALA A 79 3.21 8.27 -6.58
C ALA A 79 4.03 8.34 -7.88
N LEU A 80 3.68 9.23 -8.81
CA LEU A 80 4.45 9.47 -10.03
C LEU A 80 5.86 10.01 -9.73
N THR A 81 5.97 10.92 -8.77
CA THR A 81 7.25 11.47 -8.32
C THR A 81 8.10 10.40 -7.65
N ALA A 82 7.52 9.61 -6.75
CA ALA A 82 8.19 8.51 -6.08
C ALA A 82 8.66 7.44 -7.07
N ALA A 83 7.82 7.07 -8.04
CA ALA A 83 8.18 6.14 -9.10
C ALA A 83 9.36 6.66 -9.95
N HIS A 84 9.42 7.97 -10.21
CA HIS A 84 10.57 8.58 -10.88
C HIS A 84 11.83 8.59 -9.99
N LEU A 85 11.69 8.88 -8.71
CA LEU A 85 12.80 8.89 -7.76
C LEU A 85 13.35 7.50 -7.49
N SER A 86 12.50 6.47 -7.44
CA SER A 86 12.91 5.07 -7.21
C SER A 86 13.73 4.48 -8.35
N THR A 87 13.70 5.07 -9.55
CA THR A 87 14.56 4.66 -10.67
C THR A 87 15.99 5.17 -10.55
N ARG A 88 16.27 6.09 -9.62
CA ARG A 88 17.63 6.59 -9.40
C ARG A 88 18.49 5.52 -8.73
N PRO A 89 19.72 5.28 -9.21
CA PRO A 89 20.61 4.30 -8.61
C PRO A 89 20.95 4.68 -7.16
N ALA A 90 21.21 3.67 -6.36
CA ALA A 90 21.78 3.85 -5.03
C ALA A 90 23.12 4.58 -5.11
N THR A 91 23.43 5.37 -4.10
CA THR A 91 24.70 6.13 -3.97
C THR A 91 25.25 5.93 -2.56
N ASP A 92 26.51 6.24 -2.32
CA ASP A 92 27.12 6.14 -0.99
C ASP A 92 26.40 6.97 0.09
N ARG A 93 25.66 8.01 -0.29
CA ARG A 93 24.81 8.79 0.62
C ARG A 93 23.40 8.24 0.79
N SER A 94 22.91 7.46 -0.16
CA SER A 94 21.59 6.86 -0.17
C SER A 94 21.70 5.42 -0.61
N THR A 95 22.11 4.56 0.29
CA THR A 95 22.44 3.16 0.03
C THR A 95 21.23 2.33 -0.46
N TRP A 96 20.03 2.70 -0.03
CA TRP A 96 18.76 2.15 -0.51
C TRP A 96 18.15 2.93 -1.68
N GLY A 97 18.86 3.93 -2.22
CA GLY A 97 18.31 4.89 -3.19
C GLY A 97 17.23 5.77 -2.57
N MET A 98 16.27 6.21 -3.41
CA MET A 98 15.14 7.05 -2.97
C MET A 98 13.84 6.25 -2.76
N ARG A 99 13.95 4.96 -2.42
CA ARG A 99 12.78 4.06 -2.32
C ARG A 99 11.82 4.44 -1.21
N ARG A 100 12.32 5.00 -0.10
CA ARG A 100 11.47 5.52 1.01
C ARG A 100 10.61 6.72 0.60
N ALA A 101 10.88 7.38 -0.53
CA ALA A 101 10.06 8.49 -1.01
C ALA A 101 8.58 8.09 -1.26
N GLU A 102 8.33 6.83 -1.64
CA GLU A 102 6.98 6.26 -1.77
C GLU A 102 6.23 6.27 -0.43
N VAL A 103 6.88 5.80 0.63
CA VAL A 103 6.30 5.72 1.97
C VAL A 103 6.04 7.11 2.56
N ILE A 104 6.98 8.05 2.35
CA ILE A 104 6.82 9.45 2.76
C ILE A 104 5.65 10.08 2.01
N GLY A 105 5.53 9.86 0.69
CA GLY A 105 4.40 10.31 -0.11
C GLY A 105 3.06 9.78 0.42
N ALA A 106 2.99 8.49 0.72
CA ALA A 106 1.79 7.87 1.30
C ALA A 106 1.44 8.45 2.69
N ALA A 107 2.44 8.71 3.53
CA ALA A 107 2.24 9.34 4.84
C ALA A 107 1.69 10.78 4.71
N LEU A 108 2.25 11.56 3.79
CA LEU A 108 1.80 12.93 3.52
C LEU A 108 0.37 12.94 2.97
N GLN A 109 0.05 12.08 2.01
CA GLN A 109 -1.31 11.94 1.47
C GLN A 109 -2.31 11.58 2.56
N ALA A 110 -2.01 10.55 3.36
CA ALA A 110 -2.87 10.13 4.46
C ALA A 110 -3.03 11.22 5.52
N GLY A 111 -1.96 11.97 5.82
CA GLY A 111 -1.98 13.12 6.72
C GLY A 111 -2.88 14.25 6.20
N MET A 112 -2.76 14.61 4.91
CA MET A 112 -3.64 15.59 4.27
C MET A 112 -5.12 15.15 4.34
N LEU A 113 -5.41 13.88 4.01
CA LEU A 113 -6.75 13.33 4.08
C LEU A 113 -7.32 13.38 5.52
N ALA A 114 -6.50 13.08 6.53
CA ALA A 114 -6.91 13.19 7.93
C ALA A 114 -7.25 14.66 8.33
N VAL A 115 -6.41 15.61 7.92
CA VAL A 115 -6.65 17.05 8.19
C VAL A 115 -7.93 17.52 7.52
N VAL A 116 -8.16 17.18 6.25
CA VAL A 116 -9.39 17.50 5.54
C VAL A 116 -10.59 16.86 6.22
N GLY A 117 -10.53 15.58 6.56
CA GLY A 117 -11.62 14.86 7.22
C GLY A 117 -11.98 15.47 8.58
N VAL A 118 -10.99 15.82 9.40
CA VAL A 118 -11.21 16.50 10.70
C VAL A 118 -11.84 17.90 10.51
N PHE A 119 -11.32 18.68 9.56
CA PHE A 119 -11.85 19.99 9.23
C PHE A 119 -13.32 19.90 8.80
N VAL A 120 -13.64 18.98 7.89
CA VAL A 120 -15.02 18.75 7.41
C VAL A 120 -15.94 18.31 8.55
N ALA A 121 -15.49 17.36 9.38
CA ALA A 121 -16.27 16.90 10.53
C ALA A 121 -16.59 18.06 11.50
N PHE A 122 -15.58 18.86 11.86
CA PHE A 122 -15.77 20.02 12.71
C PHE A 122 -16.75 21.04 12.11
N LYS A 123 -16.58 21.37 10.82
CA LYS A 123 -17.42 22.32 10.10
C LYS A 123 -18.85 21.79 9.93
N ALA A 124 -19.03 20.47 9.70
CA ALA A 124 -20.34 19.84 9.61
C ALA A 124 -21.12 19.96 10.93
N VAL A 125 -20.46 19.67 12.06
CA VAL A 125 -21.07 19.84 13.38
C VAL A 125 -21.48 21.31 13.61
N HIS A 126 -20.61 22.25 13.25
CA HIS A 126 -20.94 23.69 13.35
C HIS A 126 -22.14 24.06 12.45
N ASN A 127 -22.19 23.57 11.20
CA ASN A 127 -23.28 23.87 10.25
C ASN A 127 -24.61 23.21 10.65
N LEU A 128 -24.59 22.11 11.40
CA LEU A 128 -25.80 21.56 12.01
C LEU A 128 -26.46 22.53 13.01
N LEU A 129 -25.66 23.35 13.69
CA LEU A 129 -26.13 24.33 14.66
C LEU A 129 -26.60 25.63 13.97
N VAL A 130 -25.78 26.16 13.04
CA VAL A 130 -26.00 27.48 12.40
C VAL A 130 -26.94 27.41 11.21
N ALA A 131 -27.02 26.26 10.51
CA ALA A 131 -27.83 26.02 9.32
C ALA A 131 -27.59 27.09 8.21
N PRO A 132 -26.38 27.13 7.60
CA PRO A 132 -26.07 28.12 6.57
C PRO A 132 -26.94 27.92 5.33
N GLN A 133 -27.08 28.97 4.53
CA GLN A 133 -27.75 28.89 3.20
C GLN A 133 -26.90 28.06 2.25
N VAL A 134 -27.52 27.12 1.58
CA VAL A 134 -26.87 26.24 0.58
C VAL A 134 -27.73 26.21 -0.67
N GLU A 135 -27.07 26.33 -1.85
CA GLU A 135 -27.73 26.31 -3.14
C GLU A 135 -27.81 24.87 -3.69
N ALA A 136 -29.01 24.32 -3.73
CA ALA A 136 -29.25 22.92 -4.08
C ALA A 136 -29.01 22.56 -5.54
N SER A 137 -29.18 23.51 -6.48
CA SER A 137 -29.07 23.21 -7.92
C SER A 137 -27.64 22.89 -8.32
N GLY A 138 -26.67 23.69 -7.88
CA GLY A 138 -25.25 23.43 -8.12
C GLY A 138 -24.76 22.13 -7.48
N MET A 139 -25.21 21.87 -6.23
CA MET A 139 -24.92 20.60 -5.54
C MET A 139 -25.41 19.39 -6.35
N LEU A 140 -26.67 19.45 -6.84
CA LEU A 140 -27.27 18.34 -7.61
C LEU A 140 -26.51 18.08 -8.90
N ILE A 141 -26.18 19.14 -9.66
CA ILE A 141 -25.45 19.03 -10.91
C ILE A 141 -24.08 18.39 -10.70
N MET A 142 -23.31 18.89 -9.71
CA MET A 142 -21.98 18.34 -9.45
C MET A 142 -22.02 16.93 -8.87
N GLY A 143 -22.96 16.64 -7.96
CA GLY A 143 -23.15 15.30 -7.44
C GLY A 143 -23.47 14.28 -8.54
N VAL A 144 -24.30 14.66 -9.54
CA VAL A 144 -24.60 13.80 -10.71
C VAL A 144 -23.36 13.61 -11.59
N ILE A 145 -22.57 14.65 -11.82
CA ILE A 145 -21.32 14.57 -12.59
C ILE A 145 -20.32 13.66 -11.86
N GLY A 146 -20.13 13.84 -10.56
CA GLY A 146 -19.23 13.00 -9.73
C GLY A 146 -19.67 11.53 -9.73
N LEU A 147 -20.96 11.28 -9.52
CA LEU A 147 -21.51 9.91 -9.57
C LEU A 147 -21.31 9.28 -10.95
N ALA A 148 -21.57 10.01 -12.05
CA ALA A 148 -21.37 9.51 -13.39
C ALA A 148 -19.88 9.16 -13.65
N ALA A 149 -18.95 10.00 -13.20
CA ALA A 149 -17.52 9.74 -13.31
C ALA A 149 -17.12 8.47 -12.54
N ASN A 150 -17.62 8.29 -11.32
CA ASN A 150 -17.36 7.11 -10.48
C ASN A 150 -17.96 5.83 -11.07
N VAL A 151 -19.17 5.91 -11.64
CA VAL A 151 -19.78 4.77 -12.34
C VAL A 151 -18.98 4.39 -13.58
N ILE A 152 -18.52 5.34 -14.36
CA ILE A 152 -17.65 5.08 -15.53
C ILE A 152 -16.34 4.43 -15.07
N ALA A 153 -15.71 4.95 -14.03
CA ALA A 153 -14.49 4.37 -13.46
C ALA A 153 -14.74 2.93 -13.00
N LEU A 154 -15.86 2.67 -12.31
CA LEU A 154 -16.25 1.33 -11.86
C LEU A 154 -16.44 0.37 -13.04
N LEU A 155 -17.12 0.80 -14.11
CA LEU A 155 -17.35 -0.01 -15.32
C LEU A 155 -16.03 -0.31 -16.03
N VAL A 156 -15.13 0.65 -16.14
CA VAL A 156 -13.80 0.46 -16.75
C VAL A 156 -12.95 -0.52 -15.94
N LEU A 157 -12.95 -0.40 -14.60
CA LEU A 157 -12.22 -1.32 -13.72
C LEU A 157 -12.84 -2.73 -13.72
N SER A 158 -14.17 -2.84 -13.78
CA SER A 158 -14.87 -4.14 -13.79
C SER A 158 -14.84 -4.82 -15.16
N GLY A 159 -14.81 -4.05 -16.27
CA GLY A 159 -14.80 -4.55 -17.66
C GLY A 159 -13.47 -5.19 -18.08
N GLY A 160 -12.38 -4.95 -17.37
CA GLY A 160 -11.06 -5.55 -17.62
C GLY A 160 -10.90 -7.02 -17.20
N ARG A 161 -11.99 -7.71 -16.85
CA ARG A 161 -12.00 -9.15 -16.54
C ARG A 161 -11.82 -9.98 -17.83
N GLY A 162 -10.60 -10.01 -18.37
CA GLY A 162 -10.15 -11.05 -19.25
C GLY A 162 -10.02 -12.37 -18.50
N HIS A 163 -10.42 -13.43 -19.11
CA HIS A 163 -10.61 -14.80 -18.66
C HIS A 163 -9.31 -15.55 -18.27
N ASP A 164 -8.47 -14.99 -17.40
CA ASP A 164 -7.26 -15.67 -16.92
C ASP A 164 -7.32 -15.83 -15.40
N GLY A 165 -7.30 -17.12 -15.01
CA GLY A 165 -7.71 -17.66 -13.73
C GLY A 165 -6.92 -17.21 -12.49
N HIS A 166 -7.62 -17.36 -11.37
CA HIS A 166 -7.16 -17.59 -10.00
C HIS A 166 -6.03 -16.69 -9.45
N GLY A 167 -6.40 -15.45 -9.18
CA GLY A 167 -5.70 -14.51 -8.35
C GLY A 167 -6.53 -13.26 -8.28
N GLU A 168 -7.53 -13.19 -7.40
CA GLU A 168 -8.18 -11.91 -7.09
C GLU A 168 -7.09 -10.96 -6.61
N ASN A 169 -6.65 -10.09 -7.53
CA ASN A 169 -5.65 -9.09 -7.23
C ASN A 169 -6.20 -8.20 -6.11
N LEU A 170 -5.66 -8.34 -4.90
CA LEU A 170 -6.01 -7.54 -3.72
C LEU A 170 -6.04 -6.04 -4.06
N ASN A 171 -5.15 -5.60 -4.95
CA ASN A 171 -5.11 -4.23 -5.45
C ASN A 171 -6.36 -3.85 -6.25
N MET A 172 -6.91 -4.76 -7.06
CA MET A 172 -8.14 -4.50 -7.81
C MET A 172 -9.34 -4.38 -6.87
N ARG A 173 -9.43 -5.24 -5.86
CA ARG A 173 -10.47 -5.16 -4.83
C ARG A 173 -10.38 -3.87 -4.01
N ALA A 174 -9.18 -3.44 -3.67
CA ALA A 174 -8.96 -2.17 -2.98
C ALA A 174 -9.41 -0.98 -3.85
N ALA A 175 -9.03 -0.96 -5.14
CA ALA A 175 -9.45 0.10 -6.08
C ALA A 175 -10.98 0.12 -6.29
N LEU A 176 -11.63 -1.05 -6.38
CA LEU A 176 -13.09 -1.13 -6.49
C LEU A 176 -13.79 -0.59 -5.24
N LEU A 177 -13.29 -0.91 -4.04
CA LEU A 177 -13.83 -0.37 -2.79
C LEU A 177 -13.63 1.14 -2.69
N GLU A 178 -12.54 1.67 -3.20
CA GLU A 178 -12.28 3.11 -3.25
C GLU A 178 -13.31 3.81 -4.13
N VAL A 179 -13.46 3.40 -5.38
CA VAL A 179 -14.45 3.98 -6.32
C VAL A 179 -15.88 3.82 -5.79
N LEU A 180 -16.18 2.73 -5.10
CA LEU A 180 -17.49 2.52 -4.48
C LEU A 180 -17.75 3.52 -3.34
N ASN A 181 -16.74 3.80 -2.51
CA ASN A 181 -16.85 4.79 -1.43
C ASN A 181 -17.07 6.21 -2.00
N ASP A 182 -16.38 6.56 -3.09
CA ASP A 182 -16.55 7.85 -3.76
C ASP A 182 -17.93 7.97 -4.40
N ALA A 183 -18.44 6.90 -5.00
CA ALA A 183 -19.82 6.83 -5.49
C ALA A 183 -20.84 7.02 -4.36
N LEU A 184 -20.61 6.42 -3.19
CA LEU A 184 -21.48 6.61 -2.01
C LEU A 184 -21.45 8.05 -1.52
N GLY A 185 -20.29 8.72 -1.53
CA GLY A 185 -20.16 10.16 -1.24
C GLY A 185 -21.00 10.99 -2.18
N SER A 186 -20.87 10.79 -3.50
CA SER A 186 -21.64 11.48 -4.53
C SER A 186 -23.15 11.25 -4.39
N VAL A 187 -23.58 10.02 -4.07
CA VAL A 187 -25.00 9.71 -3.77
C VAL A 187 -25.46 10.49 -2.53
N GLY A 188 -24.65 10.59 -1.50
CA GLY A 188 -24.94 11.39 -0.30
C GLY A 188 -25.17 12.87 -0.63
N VAL A 189 -24.32 13.46 -1.48
CA VAL A 189 -24.46 14.84 -1.98
C VAL A 189 -25.78 15.01 -2.76
N ILE A 190 -26.12 14.09 -3.66
CA ILE A 190 -27.34 14.13 -4.46
C ILE A 190 -28.58 14.07 -3.55
N ILE A 191 -28.60 13.17 -2.57
CA ILE A 191 -29.70 13.04 -1.61
C ILE A 191 -29.84 14.33 -0.82
N ALA A 192 -28.74 14.88 -0.30
CA ALA A 192 -28.74 16.14 0.45
C ALA A 192 -29.29 17.28 -0.41
N ALA A 193 -28.82 17.42 -1.65
CA ALA A 193 -29.32 18.42 -2.61
C ALA A 193 -30.82 18.27 -2.88
N ALA A 194 -31.32 17.05 -3.08
CA ALA A 194 -32.74 16.79 -3.29
C ALA A 194 -33.58 17.14 -2.04
N VAL A 195 -33.09 16.87 -0.84
CA VAL A 195 -33.75 17.23 0.41
C VAL A 195 -33.77 18.76 0.56
N VAL A 196 -32.66 19.45 0.37
CA VAL A 196 -32.59 20.92 0.41
C VAL A 196 -33.55 21.55 -0.62
N ALA A 197 -33.55 21.07 -1.85
CA ALA A 197 -34.39 21.59 -2.94
C ALA A 197 -35.90 21.44 -2.62
N ARG A 198 -36.32 20.33 -2.00
CA ARG A 198 -37.74 20.03 -1.76
C ARG A 198 -38.24 20.57 -0.44
N THR A 199 -37.42 20.61 0.57
CA THR A 199 -37.85 20.93 1.95
C THR A 199 -37.28 22.26 2.49
N GLY A 200 -36.26 22.82 1.84
CA GLY A 200 -35.49 23.95 2.35
C GLY A 200 -34.64 23.63 3.58
N TRP A 201 -34.52 22.34 3.95
CA TRP A 201 -33.76 21.92 5.13
C TRP A 201 -32.25 21.85 4.82
N THR A 202 -31.57 22.99 4.93
CA THR A 202 -30.14 23.14 4.58
C THR A 202 -29.20 22.31 5.46
N ARG A 203 -29.65 21.85 6.65
CA ARG A 203 -28.86 20.93 7.50
C ARG A 203 -28.60 19.57 6.86
N ALA A 204 -29.35 19.21 5.81
CA ALA A 204 -29.11 17.96 5.06
C ALA A 204 -27.71 17.91 4.45
N ASP A 205 -27.17 19.04 3.98
CA ASP A 205 -25.80 19.17 3.50
C ASP A 205 -24.77 18.87 4.62
N ALA A 206 -24.98 19.40 5.82
CA ALA A 206 -24.11 19.13 6.96
C ALA A 206 -24.16 17.67 7.42
N VAL A 207 -25.34 17.01 7.32
CA VAL A 207 -25.46 15.56 7.60
C VAL A 207 -24.69 14.75 6.58
N ALA A 208 -24.82 15.06 5.28
CA ALA A 208 -24.06 14.39 4.22
C ALA A 208 -22.54 14.58 4.40
N SER A 209 -22.11 15.82 4.72
CA SER A 209 -20.70 16.12 5.00
C SER A 209 -20.15 15.30 6.16
N LEU A 210 -20.93 15.15 7.23
CA LEU A 210 -20.55 14.36 8.40
C LEU A 210 -20.43 12.88 8.07
N LEU A 211 -21.34 12.34 7.24
CA LEU A 211 -21.25 10.96 6.74
C LEU A 211 -19.99 10.75 5.91
N ILE A 212 -19.68 11.67 5.00
CA ILE A 212 -18.45 11.62 4.20
C ILE A 212 -17.22 11.65 5.11
N ALA A 213 -17.17 12.53 6.11
CA ALA A 213 -16.06 12.58 7.06
C ALA A 213 -15.90 11.27 7.86
N VAL A 214 -17.00 10.66 8.28
CA VAL A 214 -17.00 9.36 9.00
C VAL A 214 -16.48 8.22 8.11
N LEU A 215 -16.70 8.26 6.81
CA LEU A 215 -16.16 7.28 5.86
C LEU A 215 -14.67 7.51 5.60
N ILE A 216 -14.24 8.76 5.48
CA ILE A 216 -12.86 9.16 5.13
C ILE A 216 -11.89 8.98 6.29
N LEU A 217 -12.26 9.43 7.51
CA LEU A 217 -11.34 9.47 8.65
C LEU A 217 -10.76 8.11 9.06
N PRO A 218 -11.52 7.00 9.17
CA PRO A 218 -10.95 5.70 9.51
C PRO A 218 -9.94 5.23 8.48
N ARG A 219 -10.20 5.48 7.19
CA ARG A 219 -9.29 5.17 6.10
C ARG A 219 -7.99 5.97 6.21
N ALA A 220 -8.09 7.28 6.39
CA ALA A 220 -6.95 8.17 6.57
C ALA A 220 -6.07 7.73 7.75
N VAL A 221 -6.68 7.40 8.90
CA VAL A 221 -5.97 6.92 10.09
C VAL A 221 -5.28 5.58 9.82
N THR A 222 -5.93 4.65 9.13
CA THR A 222 -5.35 3.34 8.80
C THR A 222 -4.14 3.49 7.87
N LEU A 223 -4.27 4.29 6.81
CA LEU A 223 -3.17 4.56 5.88
C LEU A 223 -2.00 5.26 6.57
N LEU A 224 -2.29 6.27 7.39
CA LEU A 224 -1.27 7.01 8.13
C LEU A 224 -0.52 6.09 9.10
N ARG A 225 -1.24 5.26 9.87
CA ARG A 225 -0.63 4.29 10.77
C ARG A 225 0.24 3.28 10.03
N SER A 226 -0.20 2.81 8.85
CA SER A 226 0.60 1.87 8.05
C SER A 226 1.87 2.52 7.51
N ALA A 227 1.79 3.74 7.00
CA ALA A 227 2.96 4.48 6.52
C ALA A 227 3.93 4.82 7.67
N LEU A 228 3.41 5.25 8.83
CA LEU A 228 4.23 5.51 10.02
C LEU A 228 4.89 4.25 10.56
N ALA A 229 4.21 3.10 10.53
CA ALA A 229 4.80 1.83 10.95
C ALA A 229 6.03 1.47 10.10
N VAL A 230 5.96 1.69 8.77
CA VAL A 230 7.11 1.50 7.88
C VAL A 230 8.22 2.50 8.17
N LEU A 231 7.89 3.79 8.41
CA LEU A 231 8.89 4.82 8.72
C LEU A 231 9.57 4.63 10.08
N MET A 232 8.87 4.00 11.02
CA MET A 232 9.36 3.66 12.37
C MET A 232 10.03 2.29 12.41
N ASP A 233 10.27 1.68 11.26
CA ASP A 233 10.92 0.39 11.12
C ASP A 233 10.22 -0.76 11.92
N PHE A 234 8.88 -0.71 12.02
CA PHE A 234 8.12 -1.80 12.64
C PHE A 234 8.19 -3.06 11.78
N THR A 235 8.18 -4.19 12.46
CA THR A 235 8.09 -5.50 11.82
C THR A 235 6.88 -5.58 10.88
N PRO A 236 7.05 -6.12 9.65
CA PRO A 236 5.92 -6.36 8.75
C PRO A 236 4.83 -7.18 9.42
N ARG A 237 3.55 -6.78 9.29
CA ARG A 237 2.42 -7.41 10.00
C ARG A 237 2.24 -8.90 9.70
N GLU A 238 2.67 -9.32 8.52
CA GLU A 238 2.55 -10.71 8.05
C GLU A 238 3.74 -11.57 8.49
N LEU A 239 4.71 -11.01 9.22
CA LEU A 239 5.92 -11.69 9.70
C LEU A 239 5.89 -11.84 11.22
N ASP A 240 5.88 -13.08 11.69
CA ASP A 240 6.03 -13.42 13.12
C ASP A 240 7.51 -13.73 13.42
N LEU A 241 8.18 -12.82 14.14
CA LEU A 241 9.59 -13.00 14.50
C LEU A 241 9.83 -14.20 15.41
N ALA A 242 8.84 -14.62 16.20
CA ALA A 242 8.97 -15.83 17.04
C ALA A 242 9.02 -17.08 16.16
N GLN A 243 8.20 -17.12 15.09
CA GLN A 243 8.27 -18.20 14.11
C GLN A 243 9.58 -18.17 13.34
N VAL A 244 10.05 -16.98 12.90
CA VAL A 244 11.35 -16.85 12.22
C VAL A 244 12.46 -17.40 13.10
N ARG A 245 12.54 -16.98 14.35
CA ARG A 245 13.54 -17.48 15.32
C ARG A 245 13.44 -18.98 15.49
N SER A 246 12.24 -19.54 15.63
CA SER A 246 12.04 -20.98 15.79
C SER A 246 12.51 -21.78 14.58
N HIS A 247 12.27 -21.28 13.35
CA HIS A 247 12.75 -21.93 12.12
C HIS A 247 14.26 -21.88 12.00
N MET A 248 14.89 -20.75 12.34
CA MET A 248 16.34 -20.60 12.32
C MET A 248 17.01 -21.54 13.35
N LEU A 249 16.43 -21.65 14.55
CA LEU A 249 16.90 -22.59 15.60
C LEU A 249 16.72 -24.06 15.22
N GLY A 250 15.83 -24.37 14.25
CA GLY A 250 15.65 -25.71 13.70
C GLY A 250 16.73 -26.14 12.71
N ILE A 251 17.65 -25.25 12.34
CA ILE A 251 18.74 -25.54 11.43
C ILE A 251 19.90 -26.19 12.21
N ASP A 252 20.46 -27.26 11.69
CA ASP A 252 21.55 -27.98 12.33
C ASP A 252 22.72 -27.04 12.64
N HIS A 253 23.31 -27.20 13.82
CA HIS A 253 24.43 -26.41 14.35
C HIS A 253 24.10 -24.97 14.80
N VAL A 254 22.87 -24.48 14.66
CA VAL A 254 22.42 -23.22 15.24
C VAL A 254 22.04 -23.47 16.71
N GLU A 255 22.64 -22.74 17.63
CA GLU A 255 22.40 -22.87 19.07
C GLU A 255 21.53 -21.74 19.62
N GLU A 256 21.72 -20.50 19.14
CA GLU A 256 20.96 -19.34 19.57
C GLU A 256 20.73 -18.36 18.41
N VAL A 257 19.64 -17.60 18.47
CA VAL A 257 19.34 -16.49 17.57
C VAL A 257 18.91 -15.30 18.41
N HIS A 258 19.69 -14.23 18.38
CA HIS A 258 19.41 -13.00 19.11
C HIS A 258 19.58 -11.77 18.17
N ASP A 259 19.27 -10.60 18.69
CA ASP A 259 19.28 -9.32 17.93
C ASP A 259 18.56 -9.44 16.58
N LEU A 260 17.41 -10.13 16.60
CA LEU A 260 16.60 -10.40 15.42
C LEU A 260 15.68 -9.23 15.14
N HIS A 261 15.97 -8.49 14.08
CA HIS A 261 15.18 -7.35 13.61
C HIS A 261 14.68 -7.59 12.20
N ALA A 262 13.46 -7.14 11.92
CA ALA A 262 12.92 -7.09 10.57
C ALA A 262 12.08 -5.84 10.36
N TRP A 263 12.24 -5.19 9.23
CA TRP A 263 11.50 -4.00 8.86
C TRP A 263 11.28 -3.93 7.35
N THR A 264 10.48 -2.96 6.89
CA THR A 264 10.25 -2.72 5.47
C THR A 264 10.90 -1.40 5.06
N VAL A 265 11.74 -1.41 4.04
CA VAL A 265 12.36 -0.19 3.49
C VAL A 265 11.40 0.54 2.54
N ALA A 266 10.70 -0.21 1.68
CA ALA A 266 9.70 0.25 0.72
C ALA A 266 8.74 -0.89 0.39
N SER A 267 7.67 -0.62 -0.34
CA SER A 267 6.70 -1.65 -0.75
C SER A 267 7.38 -2.87 -1.38
N GLY A 268 7.15 -4.06 -0.80
CA GLY A 268 7.72 -5.31 -1.28
C GLY A 268 9.22 -5.49 -1.01
N MET A 269 9.81 -4.68 -0.10
CA MET A 269 11.24 -4.76 0.24
C MET A 269 11.46 -4.93 1.75
N PRO A 270 11.11 -6.08 2.31
CA PRO A 270 11.44 -6.41 3.69
C PRO A 270 12.92 -6.71 3.82
N VAL A 271 13.48 -6.34 4.96
CA VAL A 271 14.88 -6.55 5.37
C VAL A 271 14.89 -7.24 6.71
N LEU A 272 15.87 -8.12 6.94
CA LEU A 272 16.08 -8.80 8.19
C LEU A 272 17.55 -8.76 8.60
N THR A 273 17.80 -8.56 9.88
CA THR A 273 19.12 -8.74 10.47
C THR A 273 19.01 -9.68 11.69
N ALA A 274 20.01 -10.50 11.91
CA ALA A 274 20.08 -11.35 13.10
C ALA A 274 21.52 -11.75 13.41
N HIS A 275 21.78 -11.96 14.69
CA HIS A 275 22.96 -12.66 15.18
C HIS A 275 22.61 -14.13 15.41
N VAL A 276 23.40 -15.01 14.87
CA VAL A 276 23.18 -16.46 14.88
C VAL A 276 24.39 -17.14 15.50
N VAL A 277 24.21 -17.65 16.69
CA VAL A 277 25.25 -18.40 17.39
C VAL A 277 25.30 -19.81 16.84
N VAL A 278 26.47 -20.20 16.35
CA VAL A 278 26.74 -21.52 15.80
C VAL A 278 27.82 -22.23 16.62
N ARG A 279 27.86 -23.56 16.55
CA ARG A 279 28.90 -24.34 17.22
C ARG A 279 30.28 -23.92 16.74
N ASP A 280 31.21 -23.75 17.67
CA ASP A 280 32.58 -23.31 17.41
C ASP A 280 33.32 -24.17 16.36
N GLU A 281 32.97 -25.46 16.30
CA GLU A 281 33.53 -26.40 15.32
C GLU A 281 33.23 -25.98 13.87
N CYS A 282 32.00 -25.52 13.61
CA CYS A 282 31.54 -25.15 12.29
C CYS A 282 32.24 -23.93 11.70
N LEU A 283 32.76 -23.05 12.56
CA LEU A 283 33.56 -21.89 12.15
C LEU A 283 34.99 -22.29 11.72
N ARG A 284 35.44 -23.48 12.09
CA ARG A 284 36.81 -23.97 11.83
C ARG A 284 36.88 -24.99 10.71
N ASP A 285 35.83 -25.78 10.51
CA ASP A 285 35.79 -26.92 9.60
C ASP A 285 35.17 -26.59 8.22
N GLY A 286 34.71 -25.34 8.02
CA GLY A 286 34.19 -24.84 6.74
C GLY A 286 32.70 -25.03 6.53
N HIS A 287 31.90 -25.45 7.53
CA HIS A 287 30.43 -25.57 7.45
C HIS A 287 29.70 -24.23 7.45
N THR A 288 30.39 -23.12 7.69
CA THR A 288 29.81 -21.78 7.79
C THR A 288 29.03 -21.38 6.55
N GLU A 289 29.54 -21.69 5.36
CA GLU A 289 28.89 -21.37 4.08
C GLU A 289 27.54 -22.10 3.95
N GLU A 290 27.52 -23.41 4.24
CA GLU A 290 26.32 -24.23 4.19
C GLU A 290 25.24 -23.77 5.20
N ILE A 291 25.65 -23.42 6.41
CA ILE A 291 24.74 -22.88 7.43
C ILE A 291 24.14 -21.55 6.99
N LEU A 292 24.96 -20.65 6.43
CA LEU A 292 24.52 -19.36 5.93
C LEU A 292 23.50 -19.51 4.78
N ASP A 293 23.77 -20.40 3.83
CA ASP A 293 22.86 -20.68 2.71
C ASP A 293 21.52 -21.25 3.20
N ARG A 294 21.55 -22.19 4.17
CA ARG A 294 20.32 -22.74 4.76
C ARG A 294 19.52 -21.67 5.49
N LEU A 295 20.16 -20.80 6.25
CA LEU A 295 19.53 -19.68 6.95
C LEU A 295 18.91 -18.69 5.95
N GLN A 296 19.61 -18.28 4.91
CA GLN A 296 19.11 -17.37 3.89
C GLN A 296 17.92 -17.97 3.13
N ASN A 297 17.99 -19.23 2.74
CA ASN A 297 16.87 -19.93 2.10
C ASN A 297 15.66 -20.06 3.03
N CYS A 298 15.88 -20.33 4.32
CA CYS A 298 14.83 -20.40 5.33
C CYS A 298 14.04 -19.08 5.38
N VAL A 299 14.72 -17.94 5.52
CA VAL A 299 14.04 -16.62 5.61
C VAL A 299 13.46 -16.15 4.28
N ALA A 300 14.00 -16.62 3.14
CA ALA A 300 13.51 -16.24 1.82
C ALA A 300 12.23 -16.99 1.41
N GLU A 301 12.06 -18.27 1.83
CA GLU A 301 11.05 -19.17 1.25
C GLU A 301 9.97 -19.63 2.22
N HIS A 302 10.24 -19.69 3.53
CA HIS A 302 9.33 -20.33 4.50
C HIS A 302 8.27 -19.39 5.09
N PHE A 303 8.29 -18.09 4.76
CA PHE A 303 7.37 -17.11 5.34
C PHE A 303 6.47 -16.46 4.28
N PRO A 304 5.27 -15.98 4.65
CA PRO A 304 4.36 -15.27 3.74
C PRO A 304 5.01 -14.04 3.09
N VAL A 305 5.96 -13.42 3.80
CA VAL A 305 6.75 -12.27 3.33
C VAL A 305 8.12 -12.79 2.89
N ARG A 306 8.41 -12.73 1.59
CA ARG A 306 9.72 -13.11 1.05
C ARG A 306 10.78 -12.09 1.47
N ILE A 307 11.73 -12.50 2.31
CA ILE A 307 12.84 -11.66 2.75
C ILE A 307 14.05 -11.95 1.88
N GLN A 308 14.23 -11.14 0.83
CA GLN A 308 15.35 -11.30 -0.12
C GLN A 308 16.64 -10.62 0.38
N HIS A 309 16.54 -9.74 1.36
CA HIS A 309 17.69 -9.04 1.91
C HIS A 309 17.83 -9.33 3.40
N ALA A 310 18.62 -10.36 3.71
CA ALA A 310 18.96 -10.73 5.08
C ALA A 310 20.46 -10.54 5.31
N THR A 311 20.80 -9.90 6.43
CA THR A 311 22.17 -9.81 6.94
C THR A 311 22.26 -10.65 8.19
N LEU A 312 23.04 -11.71 8.15
CA LEU A 312 23.18 -12.67 9.25
C LEU A 312 24.64 -12.69 9.70
N GLN A 313 24.87 -12.40 10.97
CA GLN A 313 26.17 -12.49 11.59
C GLN A 313 26.28 -13.84 12.26
N LEU A 314 27.19 -14.70 11.80
CA LEU A 314 27.45 -15.99 12.41
C LEU A 314 28.55 -15.84 13.47
N GLU A 315 28.28 -16.31 14.69
CA GLU A 315 29.10 -16.10 15.85
C GLU A 315 29.43 -17.39 16.59
N PRO A 316 30.63 -17.51 17.20
CA PRO A 316 30.90 -18.57 18.15
C PRO A 316 30.20 -18.32 19.49
N VAL A 317 29.95 -19.39 20.23
CA VAL A 317 29.36 -19.29 21.58
C VAL A 317 30.17 -18.37 22.51
N SER A 318 31.49 -18.33 22.36
CA SER A 318 32.39 -17.47 23.16
C SER A 318 32.19 -15.96 22.88
N HIS A 319 31.55 -15.58 21.77
CA HIS A 319 31.29 -14.17 21.46
C HIS A 319 30.22 -13.56 22.36
N LEU A 320 29.23 -14.33 22.77
CA LEU A 320 28.14 -13.87 23.64
C LEU A 320 28.62 -13.20 24.94
N GLU A 321 29.81 -13.59 25.48
CA GLU A 321 30.38 -13.01 26.70
C GLU A 321 30.87 -11.56 26.50
N HIS A 322 31.08 -11.13 25.23
CA HIS A 322 31.68 -9.85 24.89
C HIS A 322 30.68 -8.89 24.25
N GLU A 323 29.49 -9.37 23.93
CA GLU A 323 28.48 -8.57 23.25
C GLU A 323 27.67 -7.74 24.24
N ALA A 324 27.53 -6.43 23.94
CA ALA A 324 26.63 -5.57 24.69
C ALA A 324 25.18 -5.84 24.23
N ALA A 325 24.36 -6.41 25.08
CA ALA A 325 22.92 -6.57 24.81
C ALA A 325 22.26 -5.19 24.74
N TYR A 326 21.88 -4.76 23.53
CA TYR A 326 21.14 -3.52 23.31
C TYR A 326 19.63 -3.74 23.15
N CYS A 327 19.14 -4.99 23.00
CA CYS A 327 17.75 -5.35 22.85
C CYS A 327 17.32 -6.51 23.77
#